data_4f7160237a309576fc03e71b372fa9a1
#
_entry.id   4f7160237a309576fc03e71b372fa9a1
#
_cell.length_a   1.000
_cell.length_b   1.000
_cell.length_c   1.000
_cell.angle_alpha   90.00
_cell.angle_beta   90.00
_cell.angle_gamma   90.00
#
_symmetry.space_group_name_H-M   'P 1'
#
loop_
_entity.id
_entity.type
_entity.pdbx_description
1 polymer ?
#
loop_
_entity_poly.entity_id
_entity_poly.type
_entity_poly.pdbx_seq_one_letter_code
_entity_poly.pdbx_strand_id
1 'polypeptide(L)'
;MKNIYKLIIPILLCFAIPGCEHITIGYLFTDNLSYTPDSLVIKAELDPVTDKEQITNQIPWQSPALEGVQGTAPIKYTIERVQTTDGNPDKASQFKMVRKGIIELPWNHTVPPGKYIFSIRVTNEGCSIVKDSVFTIIVKTKN
;
A
#
# COMPACT_ATOMS: atom_id res chain seq x y z
N MET A 1 13.31 63.81 -20.13
CA MET A 1 12.84 62.50 -20.57
C MET A 1 13.93 61.39 -20.59
N LYS A 2 15.20 61.71 -20.66
CA LYS A 2 16.29 60.70 -20.71
C LYS A 2 16.57 59.93 -19.40
N ASN A 3 16.04 60.34 -18.26
CA ASN A 3 16.35 59.70 -16.96
C ASN A 3 15.26 58.74 -16.44
N ILE A 4 14.09 58.74 -17.08
CA ILE A 4 12.96 57.87 -16.67
C ILE A 4 13.25 56.39 -17.00
N TYR A 5 13.93 56.12 -18.11
CA TYR A 5 14.29 54.76 -18.51
C TYR A 5 15.26 54.07 -17.54
N LYS A 6 16.13 54.87 -16.87
CA LYS A 6 17.08 54.34 -15.89
C LYS A 6 16.43 53.87 -14.60
N LEU A 7 15.20 54.36 -14.31
CA LEU A 7 14.43 53.97 -13.14
C LEU A 7 13.45 52.82 -13.43
N ILE A 8 12.95 52.73 -14.68
CA ILE A 8 11.98 51.70 -15.09
C ILE A 8 12.64 50.33 -15.26
N ILE A 9 13.87 50.28 -15.78
CA ILE A 9 14.60 49.03 -16.02
C ILE A 9 14.84 48.23 -14.71
N PRO A 10 15.34 48.81 -13.58
CA PRO A 10 15.51 48.04 -12.36
C PRO A 10 14.19 47.61 -11.71
N ILE A 11 13.09 48.36 -11.89
CA ILE A 11 11.77 47.99 -11.37
C ILE A 11 11.21 46.78 -12.16
N LEU A 12 11.39 46.74 -13.47
CA LEU A 12 10.92 45.62 -14.31
C LEU A 12 11.71 44.33 -14.04
N LEU A 13 12.98 44.47 -13.64
CA LEU A 13 13.85 43.30 -13.32
C LEU A 13 13.46 42.65 -12.00
N CYS A 14 12.84 43.39 -11.05
CA CYS A 14 12.38 42.84 -9.77
C CYS A 14 11.16 41.92 -9.90
N PHE A 15 10.39 42.02 -11.00
CA PHE A 15 9.22 41.14 -11.24
C PHE A 15 9.54 39.84 -11.96
N ALA A 16 10.81 39.61 -12.37
CA ALA A 16 11.24 38.44 -13.08
C ALA A 16 11.91 37.42 -12.16
N ILE A 17 11.63 37.40 -10.85
CA ILE A 17 12.05 36.31 -9.99
C ILE A 17 11.02 35.19 -10.17
N PRO A 18 11.31 34.11 -10.92
CA PRO A 18 10.47 32.94 -10.88
C PRO A 18 10.51 32.43 -9.43
N GLY A 19 9.37 32.47 -8.77
CA GLY A 19 9.21 31.78 -7.49
C GLY A 19 9.55 30.32 -7.74
N CYS A 20 10.73 29.88 -7.31
CA CYS A 20 11.02 28.45 -7.20
C CYS A 20 10.01 27.90 -6.18
N GLU A 21 8.94 27.32 -6.65
CA GLU A 21 8.17 26.41 -5.82
C GLU A 21 9.12 25.27 -5.45
N HIS A 22 9.57 25.26 -4.20
CA HIS A 22 10.22 24.11 -3.63
C HIS A 22 9.19 22.98 -3.64
N ILE A 23 9.24 22.14 -4.66
CA ILE A 23 8.56 20.85 -4.63
C ILE A 23 9.14 20.13 -3.42
N THR A 24 8.32 19.92 -2.40
CA THR A 24 8.70 19.17 -1.21
C THR A 24 8.88 17.71 -1.64
N ILE A 25 10.10 17.37 -2.03
CA ILE A 25 10.47 15.99 -2.39
C ILE A 25 10.33 15.17 -1.11
N GLY A 26 9.59 14.06 -1.19
CA GLY A 26 9.46 13.14 -0.08
C GLY A 26 8.28 13.37 0.87
N TYR A 27 7.28 14.16 0.49
CA TYR A 27 6.03 14.22 1.25
C TYR A 27 5.32 12.87 1.24
N LEU A 28 5.00 12.36 2.44
CA LEU A 28 4.25 11.12 2.63
C LEU A 28 3.35 11.25 3.86
N PHE A 29 2.05 11.09 3.68
CA PHE A 29 1.04 11.17 4.72
C PHE A 29 0.25 9.85 4.78
N THR A 30 0.20 9.22 5.95
CA THR A 30 -0.37 7.89 6.17
C THR A 30 -1.31 7.81 7.36
N ASP A 31 -1.78 8.94 7.89
CA ASP A 31 -2.62 8.95 9.10
C ASP A 31 -3.99 8.30 8.88
N ASN A 32 -4.51 8.42 7.67
CA ASN A 32 -5.77 7.81 7.26
C ASN A 32 -5.60 6.46 6.54
N LEU A 33 -4.41 5.87 6.61
CA LEU A 33 -4.14 4.58 5.98
C LEU A 33 -5.05 3.50 6.55
N SER A 34 -5.82 2.85 5.70
CA SER A 34 -6.76 1.79 6.09
C SER A 34 -7.07 0.83 4.94
N TYR A 35 -7.62 -0.31 5.31
CA TYR A 35 -8.33 -1.22 4.42
C TYR A 35 -9.81 -1.22 4.78
N THR A 36 -10.70 -1.27 3.80
CA THR A 36 -12.14 -1.36 4.03
C THR A 36 -12.73 -2.50 3.19
N PRO A 37 -13.11 -3.64 3.83
CA PRO A 37 -12.97 -4.02 5.24
C PRO A 37 -11.49 -4.22 5.67
N ASP A 38 -11.24 -4.21 6.98
CA ASP A 38 -9.92 -4.39 7.60
C ASP A 38 -9.50 -5.86 7.78
N SER A 39 -10.37 -6.77 7.36
CA SER A 39 -10.13 -8.20 7.49
C SER A 39 -10.74 -9.00 6.33
N LEU A 40 -10.12 -10.16 6.05
CA LEU A 40 -10.56 -11.11 5.04
C LEU A 40 -10.56 -12.52 5.62
N VAL A 41 -11.66 -13.24 5.43
CA VAL A 41 -11.74 -14.67 5.77
C VAL A 41 -11.55 -15.49 4.52
N ILE A 42 -10.62 -16.44 4.56
CA ILE A 42 -10.29 -17.34 3.46
C ILE A 42 -10.33 -18.79 3.92
N LYS A 43 -10.39 -19.73 2.97
CA LYS A 43 -10.35 -21.16 3.23
C LYS A 43 -8.91 -21.68 3.12
N ALA A 44 -8.50 -22.56 4.04
CA ALA A 44 -7.20 -23.25 3.97
C ALA A 44 -7.15 -24.20 2.76
N GLU A 45 -8.29 -24.81 2.45
CA GLU A 45 -8.46 -25.71 1.29
C GLU A 45 -9.75 -25.35 0.56
N LEU A 46 -9.68 -25.27 -0.77
CA LEU A 46 -10.82 -25.05 -1.63
C LEU A 46 -11.58 -26.36 -1.86
N ASP A 47 -12.89 -26.26 -1.89
CA ASP A 47 -13.77 -27.38 -2.20
C ASP A 47 -13.95 -27.53 -3.72
N PRO A 48 -13.64 -28.70 -4.33
CA PRO A 48 -13.74 -28.88 -5.77
C PRO A 48 -15.14 -28.66 -6.36
N VAL A 49 -16.18 -28.73 -5.55
CA VAL A 49 -17.57 -28.56 -5.98
C VAL A 49 -18.02 -27.10 -5.80
N THR A 50 -17.86 -26.55 -4.59
CA THR A 50 -18.35 -25.21 -4.28
C THR A 50 -17.44 -24.11 -4.78
N ASP A 51 -16.12 -24.35 -4.84
CA ASP A 51 -15.10 -23.37 -5.25
C ASP A 51 -14.53 -23.68 -6.65
N LYS A 52 -15.29 -24.40 -7.47
CA LYS A 52 -14.87 -24.87 -8.80
C LYS A 52 -14.36 -23.73 -9.70
N GLU A 53 -15.02 -22.58 -9.69
CA GLU A 53 -14.64 -21.43 -10.51
C GLU A 53 -13.29 -20.85 -10.08
N GLN A 54 -13.05 -20.72 -8.78
CA GLN A 54 -11.80 -20.22 -8.23
C GLN A 54 -10.64 -21.17 -8.58
N ILE A 55 -10.87 -22.48 -8.50
CA ILE A 55 -9.87 -23.51 -8.85
C ILE A 55 -9.59 -23.51 -10.35
N THR A 56 -10.64 -23.52 -11.19
CA THR A 56 -10.52 -23.60 -12.66
C THR A 56 -9.82 -22.39 -13.24
N ASN A 57 -10.16 -21.21 -12.72
CA ASN A 57 -9.61 -19.93 -13.20
C ASN A 57 -8.37 -19.49 -12.40
N GLN A 58 -7.94 -20.28 -11.41
CA GLN A 58 -6.77 -20.01 -10.57
C GLN A 58 -6.82 -18.64 -9.90
N ILE A 59 -8.02 -18.25 -9.42
CA ILE A 59 -8.27 -16.91 -8.87
C ILE A 59 -7.63 -16.82 -7.48
N PRO A 60 -6.65 -15.92 -7.27
CA PRO A 60 -6.03 -15.72 -5.97
C PRO A 60 -6.99 -15.05 -4.99
N TRP A 61 -6.71 -15.22 -3.70
CA TRP A 61 -7.33 -14.43 -2.65
C TRP A 61 -6.70 -13.04 -2.63
N GLN A 62 -7.52 -11.99 -2.55
CA GLN A 62 -7.03 -10.62 -2.54
C GLN A 62 -7.75 -9.78 -1.48
N SER A 63 -6.98 -8.96 -0.76
CA SER A 63 -7.53 -7.92 0.10
C SER A 63 -8.17 -6.81 -0.74
N PRO A 64 -8.94 -5.89 -0.14
CA PRO A 64 -9.19 -4.58 -0.74
C PRO A 64 -7.88 -3.84 -1.06
N ALA A 65 -7.97 -2.80 -1.87
CA ALA A 65 -6.84 -1.88 -2.06
C ALA A 65 -6.61 -1.06 -0.78
N LEU A 66 -5.36 -0.70 -0.54
CA LEU A 66 -5.01 0.20 0.54
C LEU A 66 -5.46 1.62 0.21
N GLU A 67 -6.11 2.28 1.16
CA GLU A 67 -6.67 3.61 1.04
C GLU A 67 -6.00 4.61 1.99
N GLY A 68 -6.26 5.91 1.81
CA GLY A 68 -5.87 6.97 2.74
C GLY A 68 -4.40 7.37 2.73
N VAL A 69 -3.62 6.92 1.74
CA VAL A 69 -2.22 7.32 1.57
C VAL A 69 -2.12 8.48 0.59
N GLN A 70 -1.40 9.52 0.98
CA GLN A 70 -1.09 10.67 0.12
C GLN A 70 0.42 10.92 0.13
N GLY A 71 0.97 11.33 -0.99
CA GLY A 71 2.40 11.62 -1.06
C GLY A 71 2.91 11.84 -2.47
N THR A 72 4.18 12.20 -2.54
CA THR A 72 4.89 12.35 -3.82
C THR A 72 5.07 10.97 -4.47
N ALA A 73 4.63 10.83 -5.71
CA ALA A 73 4.78 9.61 -6.47
C ALA A 73 6.26 9.39 -6.91
N PRO A 74 6.70 8.15 -7.09
CA PRO A 74 5.95 6.90 -6.92
C PRO A 74 5.86 6.44 -5.46
N ILE A 75 4.66 6.02 -5.04
CA ILE A 75 4.46 5.41 -3.72
C ILE A 75 4.53 3.89 -3.87
N LYS A 76 5.33 3.25 -3.02
CA LYS A 76 5.52 1.80 -2.97
C LYS A 76 4.99 1.23 -1.66
N TYR A 77 4.39 0.06 -1.73
CA TYR A 77 3.86 -0.69 -0.59
C TYR A 77 4.56 -2.03 -0.48
N THR A 78 4.96 -2.41 0.74
CA THR A 78 5.56 -3.71 1.03
C THR A 78 5.01 -4.27 2.33
N ILE A 79 4.92 -5.60 2.42
CA ILE A 79 4.63 -6.26 3.68
C ILE A 79 5.91 -6.16 4.53
N GLU A 80 5.81 -5.45 5.65
CA GLU A 80 6.93 -5.32 6.58
C GLU A 80 7.05 -6.53 7.49
N ARG A 81 5.90 -6.98 8.03
CA ARG A 81 5.83 -8.08 8.96
C ARG A 81 4.46 -8.73 8.91
N VAL A 82 4.43 -10.04 9.09
CA VAL A 82 3.22 -10.81 9.33
C VAL A 82 3.33 -11.46 10.70
N GLN A 83 2.43 -11.10 11.60
CA GLN A 83 2.29 -11.73 12.91
C GLN A 83 1.19 -12.78 12.83
N THR A 84 1.36 -13.92 13.49
CA THR A 84 0.33 -14.95 13.55
C THR A 84 0.12 -15.42 14.99
N THR A 85 -1.13 -15.68 15.36
CA THR A 85 -1.48 -16.19 16.67
C THR A 85 -1.51 -17.70 16.70
N ASP A 86 -2.24 -18.32 15.74
CA ASP A 86 -2.43 -19.79 15.69
C ASP A 86 -1.97 -20.38 14.36
N GLY A 87 -1.26 -19.59 13.54
CA GLY A 87 -0.79 -19.98 12.23
C GLY A 87 0.68 -20.39 12.23
N ASN A 88 1.22 -20.58 11.04
CA ASN A 88 2.65 -20.87 10.84
C ASN A 88 3.35 -19.66 10.21
N PRO A 89 4.30 -19.02 10.91
CA PRO A 89 5.01 -17.84 10.40
C PRO A 89 5.87 -18.18 9.18
N ASP A 90 6.37 -19.41 9.03
CA ASP A 90 7.18 -19.82 7.88
C ASP A 90 6.39 -19.79 6.56
N LYS A 91 5.07 -19.91 6.64
CA LYS A 91 4.17 -19.84 5.49
C LYS A 91 3.75 -18.42 5.12
N ALA A 92 4.12 -17.44 5.93
CA ALA A 92 3.81 -16.02 5.67
C ALA A 92 4.45 -15.48 4.38
N SER A 93 5.52 -16.10 3.89
CA SER A 93 6.17 -15.73 2.62
C SER A 93 5.29 -15.97 1.38
N GLN A 94 4.19 -16.71 1.49
CA GLN A 94 3.24 -16.92 0.41
C GLN A 94 2.34 -15.68 0.17
N PHE A 95 2.17 -14.81 1.18
CA PHE A 95 1.48 -13.54 1.00
C PHE A 95 2.37 -12.57 0.23
N LYS A 96 1.81 -11.92 -0.77
CA LYS A 96 2.51 -10.96 -1.62
C LYS A 96 1.79 -9.63 -1.62
N MET A 97 2.56 -8.54 -1.64
CA MET A 97 2.04 -7.22 -1.91
C MET A 97 2.02 -6.99 -3.41
N VAL A 98 0.85 -6.66 -3.95
CA VAL A 98 0.69 -6.29 -5.35
C VAL A 98 0.28 -4.82 -5.48
N ARG A 99 0.01 -4.36 -6.69
CA ARG A 99 -0.31 -2.94 -6.96
C ARG A 99 -1.41 -2.39 -6.04
N LYS A 100 -1.32 -1.11 -5.73
CA LYS A 100 -2.27 -0.38 -4.86
C LYS A 100 -2.35 -0.93 -3.42
N GLY A 101 -1.29 -1.58 -2.96
CA GLY A 101 -1.25 -2.11 -1.60
C GLY A 101 -2.17 -3.31 -1.34
N ILE A 102 -2.60 -4.03 -2.37
CA ILE A 102 -3.40 -5.25 -2.22
C ILE A 102 -2.50 -6.38 -1.73
N ILE A 103 -2.95 -7.09 -0.70
CA ILE A 103 -2.32 -8.32 -0.22
C ILE A 103 -2.95 -9.49 -0.97
N GLU A 104 -2.12 -10.28 -1.63
CA GLU A 104 -2.52 -11.41 -2.44
C GLU A 104 -1.99 -12.72 -1.88
N LEU A 105 -2.81 -13.78 -1.94
CA LEU A 105 -2.43 -15.15 -1.63
C LEU A 105 -2.87 -16.06 -2.77
N PRO A 106 -2.00 -16.93 -3.32
CA PRO A 106 -2.37 -17.86 -4.39
C PRO A 106 -3.55 -18.76 -4.01
N TRP A 107 -4.38 -19.11 -4.97
CA TRP A 107 -5.53 -20.01 -4.74
C TRP A 107 -5.14 -21.38 -4.19
N ASN A 108 -3.94 -21.87 -4.56
CA ASN A 108 -3.38 -23.16 -4.15
C ASN A 108 -2.35 -23.04 -3.00
N HIS A 109 -2.53 -22.04 -2.14
CA HIS A 109 -1.63 -21.83 -1.00
C HIS A 109 -1.62 -23.01 -0.03
N THR A 110 -0.57 -23.07 0.79
CA THR A 110 -0.41 -24.05 1.87
C THR A 110 -0.34 -23.39 3.25
N VAL A 111 -0.90 -22.18 3.36
CA VAL A 111 -0.98 -21.45 4.63
C VAL A 111 -1.99 -22.15 5.53
N PRO A 112 -1.58 -22.61 6.72
CA PRO A 112 -2.48 -23.33 7.62
C PRO A 112 -3.51 -22.39 8.27
N PRO A 113 -4.59 -22.95 8.83
CA PRO A 113 -5.55 -22.19 9.60
C PRO A 113 -4.89 -21.37 10.68
N GLY A 114 -5.40 -20.16 10.88
CA GLY A 114 -4.88 -19.20 11.84
C GLY A 114 -5.19 -17.76 11.47
N LYS A 115 -4.80 -16.86 12.34
CA LYS A 115 -4.95 -15.42 12.17
C LYS A 115 -3.60 -14.81 11.80
N TYR A 116 -3.56 -14.09 10.69
CA TYR A 116 -2.37 -13.42 10.14
C TYR A 116 -2.60 -11.92 10.11
N ILE A 117 -1.80 -11.18 10.86
CA ILE A 117 -1.92 -9.73 11.05
C ILE A 117 -0.76 -9.06 10.32
N PHE A 118 -1.07 -8.11 9.44
CA PHE A 118 -0.10 -7.48 8.55
C PHE A 118 0.29 -6.09 9.03
N SER A 119 1.59 -5.86 9.09
CA SER A 119 2.21 -4.53 9.16
C SER A 119 2.76 -4.17 7.79
N ILE A 120 2.53 -2.94 7.35
CA ILE A 120 2.87 -2.49 6.00
C ILE A 120 3.84 -1.33 6.06
N ARG A 121 4.85 -1.38 5.20
CA ARG A 121 5.75 -0.26 4.93
C ARG A 121 5.28 0.47 3.69
N VAL A 122 5.13 1.77 3.82
CA VAL A 122 4.85 2.71 2.72
C VAL A 122 6.08 3.56 2.50
N THR A 123 6.54 3.62 1.27
CA THR A 123 7.75 4.40 0.91
C THR A 123 7.52 5.24 -0.33
N ASN A 124 8.19 6.37 -0.36
CA ASN A 124 8.39 7.15 -1.57
C ASN A 124 9.84 7.69 -1.61
N GLU A 125 10.14 8.59 -2.52
CA GLU A 125 11.43 9.25 -2.58
C GLU A 125 11.62 10.16 -1.34
N GLY A 126 12.42 9.71 -0.38
CA GLY A 126 12.79 10.46 0.83
C GLY A 126 12.01 10.11 2.10
N CYS A 127 10.90 9.37 2.03
CA CYS A 127 10.13 8.96 3.22
C CYS A 127 9.86 7.47 3.27
N SER A 128 9.88 6.92 4.50
CA SER A 128 9.53 5.53 4.77
C SER A 128 8.77 5.45 6.10
N ILE A 129 7.54 4.97 6.05
CA ILE A 129 6.65 4.87 7.22
C ILE A 129 6.15 3.44 7.35
N VAL A 130 6.18 2.89 8.55
CA VAL A 130 5.60 1.58 8.89
C VAL A 130 4.31 1.80 9.65
N LYS A 131 3.25 1.11 9.24
CA LYS A 131 1.99 1.03 9.97
C LYS A 131 1.75 -0.39 10.41
N ASP A 132 1.59 -0.57 11.71
CA ASP A 132 1.40 -1.87 12.34
C ASP A 132 -0.06 -2.30 12.35
N SER A 133 -0.29 -3.61 12.18
CA SER A 133 -1.60 -4.25 12.37
C SER A 133 -2.73 -3.63 11.56
N VAL A 134 -2.48 -3.29 10.31
CA VAL A 134 -3.44 -2.56 9.45
C VAL A 134 -4.46 -3.47 8.74
N PHE A 135 -4.16 -4.76 8.63
CA PHE A 135 -5.04 -5.74 7.98
C PHE A 135 -4.91 -7.12 8.62
N THR A 136 -5.99 -7.89 8.57
CA THR A 136 -6.00 -9.26 9.11
C THR A 136 -6.56 -10.24 8.10
N ILE A 137 -5.83 -11.36 7.85
CA ILE A 137 -6.35 -12.50 7.11
C ILE A 137 -6.60 -13.64 8.09
N ILE A 138 -7.81 -14.18 8.07
CA ILE A 138 -8.24 -15.32 8.89
C ILE A 138 -8.39 -16.53 7.97
N VAL A 139 -7.47 -17.47 8.09
CA VAL A 139 -7.52 -18.73 7.35
C VAL A 139 -8.31 -19.75 8.18
N LYS A 140 -9.41 -20.25 7.62
CA LYS A 140 -10.27 -21.25 8.28
C LYS A 140 -10.10 -22.62 7.66
N THR A 141 -10.25 -23.65 8.48
CA THR A 141 -10.45 -25.03 8.02
C THR A 141 -11.72 -25.14 7.18
N LYS A 142 -11.75 -26.12 6.29
CA LYS A 142 -12.99 -26.52 5.60
C LYS A 142 -14.01 -26.97 6.67
N ASN A 143 -15.18 -26.34 6.70
CA ASN A 143 -16.34 -26.85 7.45
C ASN A 143 -17.03 -27.91 6.63
#